data_b28d95c1a24e04a09a10c4a244534bc6
#
_entry.id   b28d95c1a24e04a09a10c4a244534bc6
#
_cell.length_a   1.000
_cell.length_b   1.000
_cell.length_c   1.000
_cell.angle_alpha   90.00
_cell.angle_beta   90.00
_cell.angle_gamma   90.00
#
_symmetry.space_group_name_H-M   'P 1'
#
loop_
_entity.id
_entity.type
_entity.pdbx_description
1 polymer ?
#
loop_
_entity_poly.entity_id
_entity_poly.type
_entity_poly.pdbx_seq_one_letter_code
_entity_poly.pdbx_strand_id
1 'polypeptide(L)'
;GYYTWQADPEQTVSGAISEDKAWETYYHSILICNITLDNIGDISGSKAEKEDLKAEAYALRAYCYFMLVNLYGQPYNQATAETDLGVPVNDVVGMEDRKFVRESVAEIYRQIESDLKEAITCFKASNLTKTCFRWNLPATYLLASRVSLYKKEYDKAIEYATYVIAAQPQPVSYTHLTLPTNSLV
;
A
#
# COMPACT_ATOMS: atom_id res chain seq x y z
N GLY A 1 20.09 14.02 8.75
CA GLY A 1 18.76 13.96 8.62
C GLY A 1 17.98 13.05 9.54
N TYR A 2 17.25 12.11 9.01
CA TYR A 2 16.27 11.27 9.74
C TYR A 2 16.87 10.45 10.88
N TYR A 3 18.15 10.07 10.80
CA TYR A 3 18.82 9.27 11.83
C TYR A 3 19.43 10.10 12.97
N THR A 4 19.46 11.40 12.86
CA THR A 4 20.15 12.29 13.81
C THR A 4 19.21 13.07 14.72
N TRP A 5 17.90 12.79 14.67
CA TRP A 5 16.86 13.43 15.49
C TRP A 5 16.93 14.99 15.48
N GLN A 6 17.36 15.57 14.35
CA GLN A 6 17.38 17.03 14.21
C GLN A 6 15.97 17.57 14.03
N ALA A 7 15.76 18.84 14.39
CA ALA A 7 14.45 19.50 14.34
C ALA A 7 13.83 19.51 12.94
N ASP A 8 14.67 19.69 11.91
CA ASP A 8 14.26 19.67 10.51
C ASP A 8 14.95 18.51 9.77
N PRO A 9 14.35 17.30 9.78
CA PRO A 9 14.94 16.12 9.13
C PRO A 9 15.08 16.28 7.62
N GLU A 10 14.32 17.18 7.01
CA GLU A 10 14.35 17.48 5.58
C GLU A 10 15.51 18.40 5.18
N GLN A 11 16.21 19.01 6.13
CA GLN A 11 17.39 19.80 5.83
C GLN A 11 18.65 18.94 5.72
N THR A 12 19.44 19.21 4.70
CA THR A 12 20.78 18.65 4.57
C THR A 12 21.73 19.34 5.56
N VAL A 13 22.93 18.77 5.79
CA VAL A 13 23.98 19.36 6.63
C VAL A 13 24.38 20.78 6.15
N SER A 14 24.19 21.08 4.86
CA SER A 14 24.43 22.42 4.27
C SER A 14 23.26 23.39 4.43
N GLY A 15 22.16 22.98 5.10
CA GLY A 15 20.96 23.80 5.27
C GLY A 15 20.03 23.86 4.04
N ALA A 16 20.36 23.13 2.97
CA ALA A 16 19.45 23.00 1.83
C ALA A 16 18.27 22.10 2.17
N ILE A 17 17.08 22.43 1.70
CA ILE A 17 15.90 21.55 1.85
C ILE A 17 16.10 20.32 0.97
N SER A 18 15.98 19.13 1.56
CA SER A 18 15.94 17.88 0.83
C SER A 18 14.61 17.80 0.07
N GLU A 19 14.68 17.59 -1.24
CA GLU A 19 13.48 17.41 -2.06
C GLU A 19 12.72 16.15 -1.63
N ASP A 20 11.45 16.31 -1.28
CA ASP A 20 10.56 15.18 -1.01
C ASP A 20 10.10 14.54 -2.33
N LYS A 21 10.72 13.43 -2.68
CA LYS A 21 10.39 12.66 -3.88
C LYS A 21 9.26 11.65 -3.69
N ALA A 22 8.74 11.50 -2.48
CA ALA A 22 7.74 10.48 -2.19
C ALA A 22 6.45 10.71 -2.98
N TRP A 23 5.97 11.94 -3.05
CA TRP A 23 4.80 12.30 -3.85
C TRP A 23 4.94 11.88 -5.31
N GLU A 24 5.99 12.32 -5.97
CA GLU A 24 6.27 12.00 -7.37
C GLU A 24 6.40 10.48 -7.59
N THR A 25 7.17 9.80 -6.75
CA THR A 25 7.43 8.36 -6.87
C THR A 25 6.16 7.53 -6.73
N TYR A 26 5.31 7.85 -5.74
CA TYR A 26 4.07 7.11 -5.56
C TYR A 26 3.07 7.36 -6.69
N TYR A 27 2.89 8.61 -7.16
CA TYR A 27 2.02 8.89 -8.29
C TYR A 27 2.52 8.32 -9.61
N HIS A 28 3.84 8.30 -9.82
CA HIS A 28 4.43 7.61 -10.97
C HIS A 28 4.12 6.10 -10.92
N SER A 29 4.23 5.48 -9.76
CA SER A 29 3.88 4.05 -9.58
C SER A 29 2.39 3.80 -9.81
N ILE A 30 1.51 4.69 -9.34
CA ILE A 30 0.06 4.62 -9.61
C ILE A 30 -0.22 4.70 -11.11
N LEU A 31 0.43 5.61 -11.83
CA LEU A 31 0.30 5.72 -13.28
C LEU A 31 0.69 4.41 -13.99
N ILE A 32 1.82 3.81 -13.60
CA ILE A 32 2.26 2.51 -14.15
C ILE A 32 1.22 1.42 -13.87
N CYS A 33 0.65 1.39 -12.66
CA CYS A 33 -0.43 0.45 -12.32
C CYS A 33 -1.67 0.66 -13.21
N ASN A 34 -2.10 1.91 -13.41
CA ASN A 34 -3.23 2.24 -14.26
C ASN A 34 -2.99 1.80 -15.72
N ILE A 35 -1.81 2.10 -16.27
CA ILE A 35 -1.41 1.66 -17.63
C ILE A 35 -1.45 0.14 -17.72
N THR A 36 -0.93 -0.55 -16.72
CA THR A 36 -0.93 -2.03 -16.68
C THR A 36 -2.34 -2.59 -16.68
N LEU A 37 -3.23 -2.04 -15.85
CA LEU A 37 -4.62 -2.49 -15.74
C LEU A 37 -5.42 -2.23 -17.02
N ASP A 38 -5.18 -1.10 -17.68
CA ASP A 38 -5.86 -0.73 -18.92
C ASP A 38 -5.46 -1.64 -20.09
N ASN A 39 -4.17 -1.96 -20.18
CA ASN A 39 -3.62 -2.74 -21.31
C ASN A 39 -3.57 -4.25 -21.07
N ILE A 40 -4.02 -4.75 -19.92
CA ILE A 40 -3.90 -6.18 -19.55
C ILE A 40 -4.61 -7.12 -20.54
N GLY A 41 -5.64 -6.63 -21.23
CA GLY A 41 -6.38 -7.37 -22.25
C GLY A 41 -5.52 -7.70 -23.47
N ASP A 42 -4.66 -6.78 -23.88
CA ASP A 42 -3.95 -6.78 -25.15
C ASP A 42 -2.61 -7.49 -25.10
N ILE A 43 -2.07 -7.74 -23.90
CA ILE A 43 -0.79 -8.45 -23.75
C ILE A 43 -0.94 -9.94 -24.04
N SER A 44 0.12 -10.57 -24.57
CA SER A 44 0.21 -12.02 -24.68
C SER A 44 0.51 -12.67 -23.33
N GLY A 45 -0.06 -13.84 -23.07
CA GLY A 45 0.14 -14.60 -21.84
C GLY A 45 -1.07 -15.44 -21.48
N SER A 46 -0.87 -16.41 -20.60
CA SER A 46 -1.96 -17.24 -20.08
C SER A 46 -2.92 -16.42 -19.22
N LYS A 47 -4.15 -16.92 -19.04
CA LYS A 47 -5.13 -16.27 -18.15
C LYS A 47 -4.57 -16.12 -16.72
N ALA A 48 -3.87 -17.14 -16.22
CA ALA A 48 -3.28 -17.11 -14.89
C ALA A 48 -2.23 -16.00 -14.73
N GLU A 49 -1.34 -15.83 -15.73
CA GLU A 49 -0.33 -14.75 -15.72
C GLU A 49 -0.97 -13.36 -15.81
N LYS A 50 -2.02 -13.20 -16.62
CA LYS A 50 -2.77 -11.93 -16.71
C LYS A 50 -3.45 -11.60 -15.37
N GLU A 51 -4.14 -12.56 -14.74
CA GLU A 51 -4.76 -12.35 -13.43
C GLU A 51 -3.71 -12.04 -12.35
N ASP A 52 -2.57 -12.68 -12.41
CA ASP A 52 -1.47 -12.42 -11.49
C ASP A 52 -0.90 -11.01 -11.63
N LEU A 53 -0.68 -10.53 -12.86
CA LEU A 53 -0.21 -9.18 -13.12
C LEU A 53 -1.24 -8.12 -12.72
N LYS A 54 -2.54 -8.38 -12.96
CA LYS A 54 -3.64 -7.56 -12.44
C LYS A 54 -3.58 -7.43 -10.93
N ALA A 55 -3.43 -8.57 -10.25
CA ALA A 55 -3.38 -8.60 -8.80
C ALA A 55 -2.22 -7.78 -8.24
N GLU A 56 -1.03 -7.89 -8.84
CA GLU A 56 0.12 -7.06 -8.47
C GLU A 56 -0.15 -5.56 -8.67
N ALA A 57 -0.72 -5.18 -9.82
CA ALA A 57 -1.01 -3.79 -10.12
C ALA A 57 -2.02 -3.18 -9.12
N TYR A 58 -3.10 -3.90 -8.80
CA TYR A 58 -4.06 -3.47 -7.78
C TYR A 58 -3.43 -3.38 -6.39
N ALA A 59 -2.68 -4.40 -5.96
CA ALA A 59 -2.03 -4.40 -4.65
C ALA A 59 -1.01 -3.26 -4.49
N LEU A 60 -0.21 -3.00 -5.53
CA LEU A 60 0.77 -1.92 -5.53
C LEU A 60 0.08 -0.55 -5.54
N ARG A 61 -1.00 -0.37 -6.31
CA ARG A 61 -1.77 0.87 -6.34
C ARG A 61 -2.40 1.18 -4.98
N ALA A 62 -3.00 0.17 -4.34
CA ALA A 62 -3.52 0.28 -2.99
C ALA A 62 -2.44 0.70 -1.99
N TYR A 63 -1.25 0.10 -2.07
CA TYR A 63 -0.12 0.45 -1.23
C TYR A 63 0.33 1.91 -1.44
N CYS A 64 0.43 2.35 -2.69
CA CYS A 64 0.83 3.72 -3.00
C CYS A 64 -0.17 4.74 -2.45
N TYR A 65 -1.48 4.52 -2.61
CA TYR A 65 -2.50 5.39 -2.01
C TYR A 65 -2.48 5.34 -0.49
N PHE A 66 -2.26 4.18 0.10
CA PHE A 66 -2.14 4.07 1.56
C PHE A 66 -0.95 4.86 2.09
N MET A 67 0.19 4.83 1.41
CA MET A 67 1.35 5.64 1.79
C MET A 67 1.07 7.14 1.59
N LEU A 68 0.52 7.54 0.46
CA LEU A 68 0.20 8.93 0.16
C LEU A 68 -0.78 9.55 1.17
N VAL A 69 -1.88 8.86 1.48
CA VAL A 69 -2.88 9.42 2.42
C VAL A 69 -2.33 9.54 3.83
N ASN A 70 -1.42 8.63 4.25
CA ASN A 70 -0.81 8.71 5.58
C ASN A 70 0.34 9.74 5.66
N LEU A 71 1.00 10.07 4.55
CA LEU A 71 2.05 11.09 4.50
C LEU A 71 1.48 12.50 4.34
N TYR A 72 0.42 12.67 3.54
CA TYR A 72 -0.04 13.99 3.10
C TYR A 72 -1.50 14.29 3.47
N GLY A 73 -2.25 13.30 3.95
CA GLY A 73 -3.64 13.44 4.42
C GLY A 73 -3.74 13.59 5.93
N GLN A 74 -4.98 13.77 6.40
CA GLN A 74 -5.28 13.67 7.83
C GLN A 74 -5.35 12.20 8.26
N PRO A 75 -5.02 11.86 9.52
CA PRO A 75 -5.22 10.51 10.04
C PRO A 75 -6.70 10.11 9.92
N TYR A 76 -6.95 8.85 9.55
CA TYR A 76 -8.31 8.36 9.42
C TYR A 76 -9.08 8.50 10.75
N ASN A 77 -10.19 9.23 10.71
CA ASN A 77 -11.13 9.35 11.81
C ASN A 77 -12.54 9.16 11.26
N GLN A 78 -13.25 8.14 11.73
CA GLN A 78 -14.58 7.79 11.25
C GLN A 78 -15.57 8.97 11.28
N ALA A 79 -15.44 9.89 12.26
CA ALA A 79 -16.33 11.03 12.40
C ALA A 79 -16.08 12.14 11.36
N THR A 80 -14.87 12.27 10.86
CA THR A 80 -14.44 13.40 10.01
C THR A 80 -13.88 12.97 8.65
N ALA A 81 -13.64 11.68 8.41
CA ALA A 81 -13.00 11.18 7.20
C ALA A 81 -13.68 11.60 5.89
N GLU A 82 -15.00 11.83 5.91
CA GLU A 82 -15.75 12.29 4.72
C GLU A 82 -15.47 13.77 4.38
N THR A 83 -14.97 14.55 5.33
CA THR A 83 -14.67 15.99 5.18
C THR A 83 -13.19 16.29 5.21
N ASP A 84 -12.39 15.44 5.84
CA ASP A 84 -10.95 15.60 5.93
C ASP A 84 -10.32 15.41 4.56
N LEU A 85 -9.39 16.32 4.19
CA LEU A 85 -8.73 16.28 2.90
C LEU A 85 -7.66 15.19 2.87
N GLY A 86 -7.84 14.26 1.95
CA GLY A 86 -6.88 13.23 1.59
C GLY A 86 -5.91 13.67 0.49
N VAL A 87 -5.78 12.89 -0.54
CA VAL A 87 -4.93 13.13 -1.72
C VAL A 87 -5.75 13.03 -3.00
N PRO A 88 -5.29 13.53 -4.15
CA PRO A 88 -5.97 13.32 -5.42
C PRO A 88 -6.02 11.84 -5.82
N VAL A 89 -7.14 11.39 -6.37
CA VAL A 89 -7.23 10.10 -7.06
C VAL A 89 -6.87 10.29 -8.52
N ASN A 90 -5.87 9.55 -8.99
CA ASN A 90 -5.49 9.50 -10.39
C ASN A 90 -5.99 8.19 -11.00
N ASP A 91 -7.06 8.27 -11.77
CA ASP A 91 -7.70 7.19 -12.52
C ASP A 91 -7.39 7.23 -14.02
N VAL A 92 -6.54 8.17 -14.46
CA VAL A 92 -6.25 8.44 -15.87
C VAL A 92 -4.98 7.73 -16.32
N VAL A 93 -5.01 7.20 -17.53
CA VAL A 93 -3.88 6.50 -18.18
C VAL A 93 -3.09 7.40 -19.11
N GLY A 94 -3.67 8.53 -19.55
CA GLY A 94 -3.10 9.46 -20.51
C GLY A 94 -2.70 10.81 -19.92
N MET A 95 -2.02 11.63 -20.75
CA MET A 95 -1.83 13.06 -20.46
C MET A 95 -3.13 13.80 -20.77
N GLU A 96 -3.89 14.10 -19.73
CA GLU A 96 -5.06 14.95 -19.81
C GLU A 96 -4.77 16.30 -19.12
N ASP A 97 -5.24 17.38 -19.71
CA ASP A 97 -5.24 18.69 -19.05
C ASP A 97 -6.38 18.79 -18.03
N ARG A 98 -6.28 17.96 -17.00
CA ARG A 98 -7.25 17.84 -15.92
C ARG A 98 -6.67 18.40 -14.62
N LYS A 99 -7.41 19.27 -13.96
CA LYS A 99 -7.07 19.70 -12.61
C LYS A 99 -7.49 18.64 -11.60
N PHE A 100 -6.52 18.03 -10.97
CA PHE A 100 -6.76 17.11 -9.86
C PHE A 100 -7.07 17.90 -8.59
N VAL A 101 -8.11 17.49 -7.89
CA VAL A 101 -8.47 18.01 -6.56
C VAL A 101 -8.21 16.93 -5.51
N ARG A 102 -7.99 17.37 -4.27
CA ARG A 102 -7.86 16.42 -3.16
C ARG A 102 -9.24 15.85 -2.84
N GLU A 103 -9.32 14.53 -2.84
CA GLU A 103 -10.50 13.81 -2.39
C GLU A 103 -10.54 13.70 -0.86
N SER A 104 -11.66 13.28 -0.31
CA SER A 104 -11.75 13.02 1.13
C SER A 104 -10.92 11.82 1.54
N VAL A 105 -10.47 11.80 2.80
CA VAL A 105 -9.76 10.65 3.37
C VAL A 105 -10.60 9.37 3.23
N ALA A 106 -11.90 9.46 3.45
CA ALA A 106 -12.81 8.32 3.29
C ALA A 106 -12.81 7.77 1.87
N GLU A 107 -12.81 8.64 0.84
CA GLU A 107 -12.78 8.23 -0.56
C GLU A 107 -11.48 7.49 -0.90
N ILE A 108 -10.34 8.00 -0.42
CA ILE A 108 -9.06 7.32 -0.63
C ILE A 108 -9.05 5.93 0.02
N TYR A 109 -9.57 5.80 1.24
CA TYR A 109 -9.66 4.48 1.88
C TYR A 109 -10.63 3.55 1.16
N ARG A 110 -11.73 4.05 0.57
CA ARG A 110 -12.63 3.26 -0.29
C ARG A 110 -11.90 2.75 -1.54
N GLN A 111 -11.10 3.61 -2.18
CA GLN A 111 -10.27 3.21 -3.32
C GLN A 111 -9.26 2.11 -2.94
N ILE A 112 -8.56 2.28 -1.80
CA ILE A 112 -7.61 1.30 -1.28
C ILE A 112 -8.30 -0.06 -1.02
N GLU A 113 -9.46 -0.05 -0.36
CA GLU A 113 -10.21 -1.28 -0.06
C GLU A 113 -10.71 -1.97 -1.33
N SER A 114 -11.17 -1.21 -2.32
CA SER A 114 -11.57 -1.72 -3.61
C SER A 114 -10.40 -2.40 -4.33
N ASP A 115 -9.26 -1.75 -4.40
CA ASP A 115 -8.07 -2.31 -5.02
C ASP A 115 -7.57 -3.57 -4.31
N LEU A 116 -7.57 -3.59 -2.98
CA LEU A 116 -7.19 -4.77 -2.19
C LEU A 116 -8.13 -5.96 -2.43
N LYS A 117 -9.43 -5.70 -2.54
CA LYS A 117 -10.43 -6.75 -2.83
C LYS A 117 -10.22 -7.35 -4.23
N GLU A 118 -10.00 -6.50 -5.23
CA GLU A 118 -9.68 -6.95 -6.59
C GLU A 118 -8.37 -7.72 -6.63
N ALA A 119 -7.31 -7.23 -5.95
CA ALA A 119 -6.04 -7.91 -5.87
C ALA A 119 -6.17 -9.32 -5.26
N ILE A 120 -6.88 -9.45 -4.14
CA ILE A 120 -7.13 -10.75 -3.49
C ILE A 120 -7.88 -11.69 -4.43
N THR A 121 -8.88 -11.19 -5.14
CA THR A 121 -9.68 -11.98 -6.09
C THR A 121 -8.81 -12.49 -7.24
N CYS A 122 -8.02 -11.62 -7.84
CA CYS A 122 -7.13 -11.94 -8.95
C CYS A 122 -6.00 -12.90 -8.52
N PHE A 123 -5.38 -12.72 -7.35
CA PHE A 123 -4.38 -13.66 -6.83
C PHE A 123 -4.95 -15.06 -6.58
N LYS A 124 -6.18 -15.16 -6.08
CA LYS A 124 -6.86 -16.45 -5.92
C LYS A 124 -7.16 -17.10 -7.26
N ALA A 125 -7.51 -16.32 -8.28
CA ALA A 125 -7.79 -16.80 -9.62
C ALA A 125 -6.52 -17.25 -10.37
N SER A 126 -5.40 -16.56 -10.18
CA SER A 126 -4.12 -16.91 -10.80
C SER A 126 -3.52 -18.19 -10.21
N ASN A 127 -3.63 -18.37 -8.90
CA ASN A 127 -3.07 -19.49 -8.13
C ASN A 127 -1.59 -19.78 -8.43
N LEU A 128 -0.81 -18.75 -8.78
CA LEU A 128 0.61 -18.87 -9.05
C LEU A 128 1.43 -18.68 -7.77
N THR A 129 2.45 -19.53 -7.60
CA THR A 129 3.39 -19.40 -6.49
C THR A 129 4.43 -18.33 -6.82
N LYS A 130 4.63 -17.40 -5.90
CA LYS A 130 5.58 -16.29 -6.06
C LYS A 130 6.68 -16.30 -5.02
N THR A 131 7.77 -15.67 -5.39
CA THR A 131 8.88 -15.40 -4.46
C THR A 131 8.53 -14.25 -3.51
N CYS A 132 9.26 -14.14 -2.41
CA CYS A 132 9.11 -13.04 -1.43
C CYS A 132 9.47 -11.64 -1.99
N PHE A 133 10.06 -11.56 -3.19
CA PHE A 133 10.43 -10.30 -3.85
C PHE A 133 9.32 -9.69 -4.71
N ARG A 134 8.19 -10.38 -4.85
CA ARG A 134 7.04 -9.92 -5.63
C ARG A 134 5.80 -9.87 -4.74
N TRP A 135 4.87 -8.96 -5.07
CA TRP A 135 3.56 -8.97 -4.43
C TRP A 135 2.91 -10.34 -4.57
N ASN A 136 2.31 -10.80 -3.51
CA ASN A 136 1.64 -12.08 -3.43
C ASN A 136 0.40 -11.99 -2.53
N LEU A 137 -0.39 -13.04 -2.50
CA LEU A 137 -1.62 -13.06 -1.73
C LEU A 137 -1.41 -12.81 -0.22
N PRO A 138 -0.43 -13.43 0.48
CA PRO A 138 -0.15 -13.11 1.87
C PRO A 138 0.24 -11.64 2.11
N ALA A 139 1.07 -11.05 1.24
CA ALA A 139 1.46 -9.64 1.36
C ALA A 139 0.24 -8.71 1.19
N THR A 140 -0.69 -9.06 0.29
CA THR A 140 -1.92 -8.30 0.08
C THR A 140 -2.84 -8.38 1.31
N TYR A 141 -2.99 -9.55 1.93
CA TYR A 141 -3.73 -9.69 3.19
C TYR A 141 -3.07 -8.92 4.34
N LEU A 142 -1.73 -8.90 4.40
CA LEU A 142 -1.01 -8.13 5.41
C LEU A 142 -1.29 -6.62 5.26
N LEU A 143 -1.29 -6.11 4.02
CA LEU A 143 -1.67 -4.73 3.77
C LEU A 143 -3.14 -4.46 4.14
N ALA A 144 -4.06 -5.36 3.78
CA ALA A 144 -5.48 -5.24 4.14
C ALA A 144 -5.68 -5.22 5.66
N SER A 145 -4.96 -6.06 6.40
CA SER A 145 -4.96 -6.05 7.87
C SER A 145 -4.48 -4.69 8.42
N ARG A 146 -3.39 -4.15 7.87
CA ARG A 146 -2.86 -2.84 8.27
C ARG A 146 -3.85 -1.70 7.97
N VAL A 147 -4.47 -1.68 6.79
CA VAL A 147 -5.48 -0.70 6.41
C VAL A 147 -6.67 -0.75 7.37
N SER A 148 -7.17 -1.95 7.69
CA SER A 148 -8.26 -2.14 8.66
C SER A 148 -7.87 -1.67 10.07
N LEU A 149 -6.61 -1.90 10.48
CA LEU A 149 -6.09 -1.41 11.77
C LEU A 149 -6.10 0.12 11.85
N TYR A 150 -5.70 0.81 10.78
CA TYR A 150 -5.72 2.28 10.71
C TYR A 150 -7.14 2.84 10.75
N LYS A 151 -8.11 2.11 10.19
CA LYS A 151 -9.55 2.44 10.29
C LYS A 151 -10.17 2.08 11.65
N LYS A 152 -9.42 1.38 12.54
CA LYS A 152 -9.90 0.81 13.81
C LYS A 152 -10.97 -0.29 13.63
N GLU A 153 -11.01 -0.93 12.47
CA GLU A 153 -11.84 -2.09 12.16
C GLU A 153 -11.11 -3.38 12.61
N TYR A 154 -11.00 -3.55 13.93
CA TYR A 154 -10.14 -4.58 14.54
C TYR A 154 -10.53 -6.01 14.15
N ASP A 155 -11.81 -6.31 14.02
CA ASP A 155 -12.29 -7.65 13.64
C ASP A 155 -11.79 -8.03 12.24
N LYS A 156 -11.88 -7.11 11.27
CA LYS A 156 -11.34 -7.32 9.92
C LYS A 156 -9.81 -7.41 9.93
N ALA A 157 -9.15 -6.59 10.75
CA ALA A 157 -7.69 -6.64 10.86
C ALA A 157 -7.22 -8.01 11.37
N ILE A 158 -7.91 -8.58 12.36
CA ILE A 158 -7.65 -9.92 12.91
C ILE A 158 -7.94 -11.00 11.85
N GLU A 159 -9.06 -10.90 11.13
CA GLU A 159 -9.41 -11.84 10.07
C GLU A 159 -8.30 -11.91 9.01
N TYR A 160 -7.89 -10.75 8.45
CA TYR A 160 -6.84 -10.70 7.45
C TYR A 160 -5.47 -11.18 7.99
N ALA A 161 -5.11 -10.80 9.22
CA ALA A 161 -3.88 -11.28 9.85
C ALA A 161 -3.88 -12.81 10.02
N THR A 162 -5.03 -13.39 10.31
CA THR A 162 -5.18 -14.86 10.45
C THR A 162 -4.87 -15.58 9.13
N TYR A 163 -5.31 -15.03 7.98
CA TYR A 163 -4.93 -15.59 6.67
C TYR A 163 -3.41 -15.54 6.44
N VAL A 164 -2.75 -14.45 6.85
CA VAL A 164 -1.29 -14.32 6.71
C VAL A 164 -0.57 -15.36 7.55
N ILE A 165 -0.95 -15.51 8.82
CA ILE A 165 -0.33 -16.47 9.76
C ILE A 165 -0.55 -17.91 9.27
N ALA A 166 -1.74 -18.22 8.73
CA ALA A 166 -2.02 -19.54 8.17
C ALA A 166 -1.16 -19.86 6.94
N ALA A 167 -0.89 -18.86 6.09
CA ALA A 167 -0.07 -19.03 4.88
C ALA A 167 1.44 -19.01 5.17
N GLN A 168 1.89 -18.30 6.20
CA GLN A 168 3.28 -18.09 6.58
C GLN A 168 3.44 -18.22 8.10
N PRO A 169 3.36 -19.44 8.66
CA PRO A 169 3.32 -19.63 10.10
C PRO A 169 4.66 -19.34 10.79
N GLN A 170 5.74 -19.29 10.03
CA GLN A 170 7.07 -19.02 10.57
C GLN A 170 7.55 -17.61 10.18
N PRO A 171 7.96 -16.77 11.14
CA PRO A 171 8.57 -15.49 10.83
C PRO A 171 9.94 -15.69 10.18
N VAL A 172 10.34 -14.75 9.32
CA VAL A 172 11.64 -14.78 8.63
C VAL A 172 12.83 -14.73 9.59
N SER A 173 12.64 -14.11 10.76
CA SER A 173 13.67 -14.00 11.80
C SER A 173 13.05 -14.04 13.19
N TYR A 174 13.66 -14.80 14.08
CA TYR A 174 13.31 -14.87 15.51
C TYR A 174 14.10 -13.88 16.38
N THR A 175 15.03 -13.13 15.83
CA THR A 175 15.95 -12.28 16.59
C THR A 175 15.26 -11.18 17.39
N HIS A 176 14.03 -10.82 17.06
CA HIS A 176 13.25 -9.80 17.76
C HIS A 176 12.04 -10.35 18.52
N LEU A 177 11.81 -11.66 18.50
CA LEU A 177 10.68 -12.29 19.20
C LEU A 177 10.98 -12.61 20.67
N THR A 178 12.25 -12.70 21.03
CA THR A 178 12.69 -12.85 22.42
C THR A 178 13.51 -11.63 22.80
N LEU A 179 13.09 -10.93 23.85
CA LEU A 179 13.96 -9.97 24.51
C LEU A 179 15.18 -10.73 25.00
N PRO A 180 16.42 -10.19 24.85
CA PRO A 180 17.57 -10.76 25.50
C PRO A 180 17.30 -10.74 27.01
N THR A 181 17.02 -11.88 27.59
CA THR A 181 17.02 -12.05 29.03
C THR A 181 18.46 -11.98 29.44
N ASN A 182 18.93 -10.80 29.88
CA ASN A 182 20.15 -10.70 30.64
C ASN A 182 19.91 -11.46 31.92
N SER A 183 20.36 -12.71 31.97
CA SER A 183 20.64 -13.37 33.24
C SER A 183 21.84 -12.65 33.84
N LEU A 184 21.58 -11.57 34.56
CA LEU A 184 22.53 -11.07 35.56
C LEU A 184 22.51 -12.06 36.70
N VAL A 185 23.47 -12.96 36.70
CA VAL A 185 23.93 -13.71 37.89
C VAL A 185 25.19 -13.02 38.37
#